data_84a66f57ea21c28f1ec90e3726d52cc6
#
_entry.id   84a66f57ea21c28f1ec90e3726d52cc6
#
_cell.length_a   1.000
_cell.length_b   1.000
_cell.length_c   1.000
_cell.angle_alpha   90.00
_cell.angle_beta   90.00
_cell.angle_gamma   90.00
#
_symmetry.space_group_name_H-M   'P 1'
#
loop_
_entity.id
_entity.type
_entity.pdbx_description
1 polymer ?
#
loop_
_entity_poly.entity_id
_entity_poly.type
_entity_poly.pdbx_seq_one_letter_code
_entity_poly.pdbx_strand_id
1 'polypeptide(L)'
;LTSGRVYWNVLNKERKGEYLGSTVQVIPHVTGEIKEFVYGLGKYTGADVVITEIGGTIGDIESQPFLEAIRQISREIGRKNCLFLHVVLVPWLKCSGEHKTKPAQHSVHELQGMGIMPDVIIARCDEPLEDGIRQKIALFCSVEPECVIENQTLGSLYDVPLMLHRAGLDKIVCSHFGFRAPEPDLSDWEAMCRRIAGADRRVTVALVGKYVELHDAYLSVAEALRHGGYEHGIQVEIRWVDSERLEREDPAGLLQGADGILVPG
;
A
#
# COMPACT_ATOMS: atom_id res chain seq x y z
N LEU A 1 -4.79 -9.13 7.87
CA LEU A 1 -4.65 -9.35 9.31
C LEU A 1 -4.83 -8.02 10.05
N THR A 2 -5.64 -7.97 11.11
CA THR A 2 -5.85 -6.77 11.94
C THR A 2 -5.35 -7.02 13.36
N SER A 3 -4.96 -5.95 14.05
CA SER A 3 -4.55 -6.03 15.47
C SER A 3 -5.62 -6.71 16.33
N GLY A 4 -6.90 -6.35 16.15
CA GLY A 4 -8.00 -6.98 16.88
C GLY A 4 -8.08 -8.50 16.70
N ARG A 5 -7.85 -8.99 15.46
CA ARG A 5 -7.84 -10.43 15.18
C ARG A 5 -6.65 -11.13 15.84
N VAL A 6 -5.47 -10.51 15.82
CA VAL A 6 -4.27 -11.06 16.47
C VAL A 6 -4.51 -11.20 17.97
N TYR A 7 -4.95 -10.13 18.65
CA TYR A 7 -5.23 -10.17 20.08
C TYR A 7 -6.34 -11.15 20.44
N TRP A 8 -7.39 -11.19 19.61
CA TRP A 8 -8.47 -12.16 19.81
C TRP A 8 -7.96 -13.62 19.78
N ASN A 9 -7.10 -13.95 18.82
CA ASN A 9 -6.53 -15.28 18.69
C ASN A 9 -5.67 -15.62 19.91
N VAL A 10 -4.80 -14.71 20.35
CA VAL A 10 -3.93 -14.88 21.51
C VAL A 10 -4.76 -15.10 22.80
N LEU A 11 -5.77 -14.26 23.03
CA LEU A 11 -6.66 -14.38 24.18
C LEU A 11 -7.46 -15.70 24.17
N ASN A 12 -7.91 -16.14 23.02
CA ASN A 12 -8.62 -17.43 22.91
C ASN A 12 -7.68 -18.62 23.19
N LYS A 13 -6.45 -18.59 22.68
CA LYS A 13 -5.41 -19.62 22.97
C LYS A 13 -5.12 -19.67 24.47
N GLU A 14 -4.98 -18.51 25.11
CA GLU A 14 -4.77 -18.42 26.58
C GLU A 14 -5.94 -19.06 27.35
N ARG A 15 -7.19 -18.69 27.02
CA ARG A 15 -8.39 -19.22 27.66
C ARG A 15 -8.55 -20.73 27.51
N LYS A 16 -8.07 -21.29 26.41
CA LYS A 16 -8.07 -22.74 26.14
C LYS A 16 -6.89 -23.47 26.82
N GLY A 17 -5.99 -22.72 27.49
CA GLY A 17 -4.82 -23.30 28.15
C GLY A 17 -3.69 -23.70 27.20
N GLU A 18 -3.71 -23.23 25.96
CA GLU A 18 -2.70 -23.60 24.95
C GLU A 18 -1.29 -23.10 25.31
N TYR A 19 -1.18 -22.09 26.19
CA TYR A 19 0.09 -21.60 26.69
C TYR A 19 0.56 -22.27 28.02
N LEU A 20 -0.12 -23.32 28.43
CA LEU A 20 0.28 -24.18 29.59
C LEU A 20 0.58 -23.39 30.89
N GLY A 21 -0.18 -22.32 31.15
CA GLY A 21 -0.02 -21.47 32.33
C GLY A 21 1.10 -20.43 32.25
N SER A 22 1.78 -20.31 31.13
CA SER A 22 2.78 -19.26 30.91
C SER A 22 2.13 -17.86 30.90
N THR A 23 2.85 -16.86 31.42
CA THR A 23 2.41 -15.47 31.30
C THR A 23 2.40 -15.04 29.82
N VAL A 24 1.24 -14.66 29.30
CA VAL A 24 1.10 -14.18 27.91
C VAL A 24 1.67 -12.77 27.80
N GLN A 25 2.53 -12.56 26.80
CA GLN A 25 3.24 -11.31 26.56
C GLN A 25 3.19 -10.96 25.06
N VAL A 26 3.52 -9.71 24.72
CA VAL A 26 3.63 -9.31 23.32
C VAL A 26 4.70 -10.17 22.61
N ILE A 27 5.85 -10.32 23.24
CA ILE A 27 6.90 -11.25 22.81
C ILE A 27 6.94 -12.39 23.81
N PRO A 28 6.79 -13.64 23.41
CA PRO A 28 6.73 -14.16 22.02
C PRO A 28 5.31 -14.43 21.50
N HIS A 29 4.24 -14.19 22.25
CA HIS A 29 2.91 -14.73 21.92
C HIS A 29 2.22 -13.94 20.81
N VAL A 30 2.14 -12.59 20.93
CA VAL A 30 1.53 -11.76 19.89
C VAL A 30 2.39 -11.76 18.61
N THR A 31 3.70 -11.60 18.76
CA THR A 31 4.62 -11.67 17.61
C THR A 31 4.62 -13.05 16.96
N GLY A 32 4.49 -14.13 17.74
CA GLY A 32 4.34 -15.50 17.24
C GLY A 32 3.11 -15.66 16.38
N GLU A 33 1.95 -15.17 16.82
CA GLU A 33 0.70 -15.19 16.05
C GLU A 33 0.83 -14.46 14.72
N ILE A 34 1.48 -13.29 14.71
CA ILE A 34 1.74 -12.53 13.49
C ILE A 34 2.65 -13.31 12.53
N LYS A 35 3.73 -13.90 13.06
CA LYS A 35 4.67 -14.70 12.26
C LYS A 35 4.00 -15.95 11.65
N GLU A 36 3.18 -16.64 12.44
CA GLU A 36 2.41 -17.80 11.97
C GLU A 36 1.52 -17.42 10.78
N PHE A 37 0.90 -16.24 10.82
CA PHE A 37 0.08 -15.74 9.72
C PHE A 37 0.91 -15.49 8.46
N VAL A 38 2.06 -14.81 8.57
CA VAL A 38 2.95 -14.51 7.43
C VAL A 38 3.50 -15.82 6.82
N TYR A 39 4.01 -16.73 7.65
CA TYR A 39 4.52 -18.01 7.18
C TYR A 39 3.42 -18.91 6.60
N GLY A 40 2.23 -18.85 7.22
CA GLY A 40 1.07 -19.62 6.78
C GLY A 40 0.64 -19.24 5.36
N LEU A 41 0.72 -17.96 5.00
CA LEU A 41 0.36 -17.50 3.66
C LEU A 41 1.25 -18.16 2.59
N GLY A 42 2.57 -18.13 2.76
CA GLY A 42 3.51 -18.76 1.83
C GLY A 42 3.28 -20.27 1.70
N LYS A 43 3.07 -20.96 2.83
CA LYS A 43 2.79 -22.40 2.84
C LYS A 43 1.45 -22.74 2.17
N TYR A 44 0.42 -21.94 2.42
CA TYR A 44 -0.92 -22.18 1.89
C TYR A 44 -1.00 -21.93 0.38
N THR A 45 -0.35 -20.88 -0.10
CA THR A 45 -0.40 -20.49 -1.52
C THR A 45 0.67 -21.18 -2.38
N GLY A 46 1.74 -21.69 -1.77
CA GLY A 46 2.92 -22.16 -2.49
C GLY A 46 3.66 -21.04 -3.23
N ALA A 47 3.48 -19.80 -2.80
CA ALA A 47 4.08 -18.64 -3.46
C ALA A 47 5.60 -18.58 -3.23
N ASP A 48 6.35 -18.26 -4.28
CA ASP A 48 7.79 -18.05 -4.21
C ASP A 48 8.15 -16.76 -3.47
N VAL A 49 7.27 -15.77 -3.52
CA VAL A 49 7.43 -14.46 -2.87
C VAL A 49 6.16 -14.10 -2.10
N VAL A 50 6.32 -13.68 -0.86
CA VAL A 50 5.24 -13.16 -0.02
C VAL A 50 5.51 -11.68 0.25
N ILE A 51 4.59 -10.82 -0.17
CA ILE A 51 4.64 -9.39 0.10
C ILE A 51 3.77 -9.11 1.33
N THR A 52 4.39 -8.56 2.37
CA THR A 52 3.71 -8.17 3.61
C THR A 52 3.77 -6.66 3.76
N GLU A 53 2.63 -6.02 3.83
CA GLU A 53 2.51 -4.58 4.09
C GLU A 53 2.18 -4.37 5.56
N ILE A 54 2.91 -3.45 6.20
CA ILE A 54 2.66 -2.99 7.56
C ILE A 54 2.09 -1.57 7.47
N GLY A 55 0.81 -1.43 7.82
CA GLY A 55 0.12 -0.16 7.79
C GLY A 55 0.52 0.78 8.93
N GLY A 56 0.21 2.06 8.73
CA GLY A 56 0.48 3.13 9.68
C GLY A 56 1.84 3.80 9.49
N THR A 57 2.05 4.87 10.25
CA THR A 57 3.33 5.59 10.29
C THR A 57 4.28 4.87 11.24
N ILE A 58 5.57 4.83 10.89
CA ILE A 58 6.59 4.31 11.79
C ILE A 58 6.55 5.09 13.12
N GLY A 59 6.56 4.36 14.25
CA GLY A 59 6.39 4.93 15.57
C GLY A 59 4.98 4.79 16.15
N ASP A 60 3.99 4.44 15.34
CA ASP A 60 2.64 4.15 15.83
C ASP A 60 2.67 2.93 16.77
N ILE A 61 2.05 3.09 17.94
CA ILE A 61 2.04 2.05 18.99
C ILE A 61 1.40 0.75 18.48
N GLU A 62 0.33 0.88 17.69
CA GLU A 62 -0.43 -0.24 17.15
C GLU A 62 0.38 -1.11 16.18
N SER A 63 1.36 -0.53 15.49
CA SER A 63 2.19 -1.25 14.52
C SER A 63 3.42 -1.91 15.15
N GLN A 64 3.82 -1.52 16.36
CA GLN A 64 5.04 -2.03 17.01
C GLN A 64 5.13 -3.57 17.08
N PRO A 65 4.08 -4.33 17.47
CA PRO A 65 4.16 -5.78 17.48
C PRO A 65 4.38 -6.40 16.09
N PHE A 66 3.86 -5.76 15.04
CA PHE A 66 4.06 -6.19 13.65
C PHE A 66 5.49 -5.93 13.21
N LEU A 67 6.04 -4.75 13.51
CA LEU A 67 7.44 -4.42 13.21
C LEU A 67 8.40 -5.36 13.93
N GLU A 68 8.15 -5.66 15.20
CA GLU A 68 8.94 -6.64 15.95
C GLU A 68 8.83 -8.05 15.33
N ALA A 69 7.64 -8.46 14.90
CA ALA A 69 7.44 -9.75 14.26
C ALA A 69 8.23 -9.87 12.94
N ILE A 70 8.17 -8.86 12.05
CA ILE A 70 8.95 -8.88 10.79
C ILE A 70 10.45 -8.79 11.02
N ARG A 71 10.91 -8.07 12.05
CA ARG A 71 12.30 -8.07 12.46
C ARG A 71 12.76 -9.49 12.87
N GLN A 72 11.94 -10.21 13.64
CA GLN A 72 12.21 -11.60 13.99
C GLN A 72 12.22 -12.51 12.76
N ILE A 73 11.21 -12.40 11.88
CA ILE A 73 11.14 -13.16 10.61
C ILE A 73 12.46 -12.99 9.84
N SER A 74 12.89 -11.74 9.64
CA SER A 74 14.12 -11.45 8.89
C SER A 74 15.36 -12.15 9.46
N ARG A 75 15.42 -12.32 10.79
CA ARG A 75 16.52 -13.08 11.44
C ARG A 75 16.36 -14.59 11.28
N GLU A 76 15.13 -15.09 11.34
CA GLU A 76 14.83 -16.51 11.23
C GLU A 76 15.08 -17.07 9.84
N ILE A 77 14.66 -16.33 8.80
CA ILE A 77 14.83 -16.77 7.39
C ILE A 77 16.15 -16.27 6.77
N GLY A 78 16.82 -15.34 7.42
CA GLY A 78 18.05 -14.71 6.94
C GLY A 78 17.81 -13.53 5.99
N ARG A 79 18.68 -12.54 6.08
CA ARG A 79 18.56 -11.28 5.32
C ARG A 79 18.47 -11.46 3.79
N LYS A 80 19.14 -12.46 3.24
CA LYS A 80 19.08 -12.77 1.81
C LYS A 80 17.69 -13.22 1.31
N ASN A 81 16.81 -13.63 2.23
CA ASN A 81 15.46 -14.09 1.94
C ASN A 81 14.40 -13.06 2.38
N CYS A 82 14.83 -11.87 2.81
CA CYS A 82 13.94 -10.81 3.26
C CYS A 82 14.44 -9.47 2.73
N LEU A 83 13.57 -8.70 2.12
CA LEU A 83 13.84 -7.35 1.61
C LEU A 83 12.90 -6.36 2.30
N PHE A 84 13.44 -5.28 2.84
CA PHE A 84 12.67 -4.21 3.46
C PHE A 84 12.59 -3.00 2.53
N LEU A 85 11.37 -2.72 2.06
CA LEU A 85 11.05 -1.48 1.37
C LEU A 85 10.39 -0.52 2.35
N HIS A 86 10.97 0.65 2.53
CA HIS A 86 10.41 1.66 3.41
C HIS A 86 9.86 2.82 2.61
N VAL A 87 8.53 3.03 2.70
CA VAL A 87 7.85 4.13 2.02
C VAL A 87 7.92 5.37 2.90
N VAL A 88 8.46 6.46 2.37
CA VAL A 88 8.66 7.73 3.09
C VAL A 88 8.11 8.91 2.31
N LEU A 89 7.65 9.93 3.02
CA LEU A 89 7.22 11.18 2.40
C LEU A 89 8.41 12.14 2.25
N VAL A 90 8.58 12.68 1.04
CA VAL A 90 9.55 13.73 0.70
C VAL A 90 8.77 14.95 0.17
N PRO A 91 8.25 15.80 1.07
CA PRO A 91 7.37 16.90 0.68
C PRO A 91 8.13 17.98 -0.09
N TRP A 92 7.44 18.52 -1.11
CA TRP A 92 7.85 19.74 -1.80
C TRP A 92 7.25 20.97 -1.12
N LEU A 93 8.09 21.89 -0.70
CA LEU A 93 7.63 23.15 -0.12
C LEU A 93 7.53 24.23 -1.19
N LYS A 94 6.32 24.53 -1.64
CA LYS A 94 6.07 25.56 -2.67
C LYS A 94 6.65 26.94 -2.32
N CYS A 95 6.64 27.31 -1.03
CA CYS A 95 7.14 28.61 -0.60
C CYS A 95 8.66 28.78 -0.72
N SER A 96 9.43 27.70 -0.57
CA SER A 96 10.89 27.72 -0.69
C SER A 96 11.40 27.07 -1.98
N GLY A 97 10.53 26.42 -2.75
CA GLY A 97 10.90 25.74 -4.01
C GLY A 97 11.92 24.62 -3.79
N GLU A 98 11.73 23.80 -2.74
CA GLU A 98 12.68 22.73 -2.42
C GLU A 98 12.01 21.51 -1.78
N HIS A 99 12.63 20.34 -1.97
CA HIS A 99 12.26 19.13 -1.25
C HIS A 99 12.80 19.14 0.20
N LYS A 100 12.00 18.69 1.13
CA LYS A 100 12.44 18.47 2.53
C LYS A 100 12.68 16.98 2.78
N THR A 101 13.95 16.62 3.03
CA THR A 101 14.37 15.24 3.30
C THR A 101 14.30 14.86 4.78
N LYS A 102 14.12 15.81 5.68
CA LYS A 102 14.09 15.55 7.13
C LYS A 102 13.01 14.56 7.56
N PRO A 103 11.75 14.62 7.07
CA PRO A 103 10.74 13.64 7.42
C PRO A 103 11.16 12.20 7.05
N ALA A 104 11.72 12.01 5.86
CA ALA A 104 12.24 10.73 5.42
C ALA A 104 13.38 10.23 6.32
N GLN A 105 14.33 11.10 6.65
CA GLN A 105 15.44 10.76 7.54
C GLN A 105 14.94 10.33 8.93
N HIS A 106 13.99 11.06 9.53
CA HIS A 106 13.42 10.72 10.83
C HIS A 106 12.69 9.37 10.79
N SER A 107 11.87 9.14 9.76
CA SER A 107 11.16 7.88 9.58
C SER A 107 12.10 6.68 9.49
N VAL A 108 13.21 6.81 8.75
CA VAL A 108 14.22 5.75 8.64
C VAL A 108 14.96 5.56 9.96
N HIS A 109 15.32 6.63 10.68
CA HIS A 109 15.98 6.53 11.98
C HIS A 109 15.11 5.79 13.02
N GLU A 110 13.81 6.05 13.04
CA GLU A 110 12.86 5.32 13.89
C GLU A 110 12.86 3.82 13.55
N LEU A 111 12.79 3.46 12.27
CA LEU A 111 12.82 2.08 11.82
C LEU A 111 14.15 1.39 12.21
N GLN A 112 15.27 2.07 12.01
CA GLN A 112 16.60 1.59 12.40
C GLN A 112 16.70 1.41 13.92
N GLY A 113 16.10 2.31 14.72
CA GLY A 113 16.01 2.20 16.17
C GLY A 113 15.29 0.93 16.63
N MET A 114 14.36 0.40 15.83
CA MET A 114 13.70 -0.89 16.06
C MET A 114 14.52 -2.09 15.55
N GLY A 115 15.71 -1.87 14.98
CA GLY A 115 16.58 -2.92 14.47
C GLY A 115 16.22 -3.43 13.07
N ILE A 116 15.46 -2.63 12.30
CA ILE A 116 15.14 -2.91 10.90
C ILE A 116 15.91 -1.94 10.01
N MET A 117 16.78 -2.48 9.18
CA MET A 117 17.52 -1.70 8.18
C MET A 117 16.81 -1.81 6.85
N PRO A 118 16.29 -0.70 6.29
CA PRO A 118 15.67 -0.74 4.96
C PRO A 118 16.72 -1.04 3.90
N ASP A 119 16.33 -1.81 2.89
CA ASP A 119 17.16 -2.11 1.71
C ASP A 119 16.82 -1.13 0.58
N VAL A 120 15.57 -0.68 0.51
CA VAL A 120 15.06 0.25 -0.50
C VAL A 120 14.22 1.33 0.16
N ILE A 121 14.40 2.57 -0.25
CA ILE A 121 13.56 3.71 0.14
C ILE A 121 12.64 4.05 -1.04
N ILE A 122 11.35 3.98 -0.83
CA ILE A 122 10.36 4.47 -1.79
C ILE A 122 9.97 5.89 -1.38
N ALA A 123 10.49 6.87 -2.11
CA ALA A 123 10.31 8.29 -1.80
C ALA A 123 9.05 8.85 -2.47
N ARG A 124 7.96 8.95 -1.69
CA ARG A 124 6.71 9.59 -2.13
C ARG A 124 6.90 11.09 -2.23
N CYS A 125 6.67 11.66 -3.41
CA CYS A 125 6.84 13.08 -3.68
C CYS A 125 5.79 13.56 -4.71
N ASP A 126 5.52 14.86 -4.73
CA ASP A 126 4.63 15.48 -5.72
C ASP A 126 5.42 16.00 -6.92
N GLU A 127 6.64 16.44 -6.69
CA GLU A 127 7.55 16.94 -7.74
C GLU A 127 8.72 15.97 -7.94
N PRO A 128 9.33 15.93 -9.15
CA PRO A 128 10.50 15.08 -9.41
C PRO A 128 11.66 15.32 -8.46
N LEU A 129 12.30 14.25 -8.02
CA LEU A 129 13.47 14.32 -7.14
C LEU A 129 14.73 14.66 -7.95
N GLU A 130 15.38 15.74 -7.56
CA GLU A 130 16.71 16.06 -8.06
C GLU A 130 17.76 15.03 -7.60
N ASP A 131 18.79 14.79 -8.40
CA ASP A 131 19.86 13.82 -8.06
C ASP A 131 20.53 14.14 -6.72
N GLY A 132 20.75 15.40 -6.38
CA GLY A 132 21.30 15.82 -5.10
C GLY A 132 20.42 15.45 -3.92
N ILE A 133 19.10 15.46 -4.08
CA ILE A 133 18.12 15.04 -3.05
C ILE A 133 18.17 13.52 -2.89
N ARG A 134 18.23 12.77 -4.00
CA ARG A 134 18.35 11.30 -3.99
C ARG A 134 19.62 10.86 -3.27
N GLN A 135 20.77 11.43 -3.61
CA GLN A 135 22.06 11.16 -2.96
C GLN A 135 22.03 11.48 -1.47
N LYS A 136 21.40 12.61 -1.10
CA LYS A 136 21.23 13.01 0.30
C LYS A 136 20.37 12.00 1.07
N ILE A 137 19.26 11.54 0.52
CA ILE A 137 18.42 10.51 1.15
C ILE A 137 19.24 9.23 1.31
N ALA A 138 19.91 8.77 0.27
CA ALA A 138 20.74 7.57 0.30
C ALA A 138 21.78 7.61 1.42
N LEU A 139 22.52 8.73 1.52
CA LEU A 139 23.55 8.92 2.54
C LEU A 139 22.97 8.84 3.96
N PHE A 140 21.88 9.59 4.24
CA PHE A 140 21.30 9.65 5.58
C PHE A 140 20.51 8.42 5.97
N CYS A 141 20.00 7.66 4.99
CA CYS A 141 19.24 6.44 5.20
C CYS A 141 20.09 5.16 5.10
N SER A 142 21.39 5.30 4.79
CA SER A 142 22.34 4.18 4.69
C SER A 142 21.92 3.14 3.65
N VAL A 143 21.49 3.62 2.48
CA VAL A 143 21.17 2.79 1.30
C VAL A 143 21.99 3.30 0.10
N GLU A 144 22.14 2.46 -0.93
CA GLU A 144 22.75 2.90 -2.18
C GLU A 144 21.82 3.89 -2.91
N PRO A 145 22.37 4.86 -3.67
CA PRO A 145 21.56 5.85 -4.39
C PRO A 145 20.53 5.23 -5.34
N GLU A 146 20.86 4.10 -5.95
CA GLU A 146 19.99 3.33 -6.84
C GLU A 146 18.81 2.71 -6.09
N CYS A 147 18.95 2.51 -4.78
CA CYS A 147 17.89 2.00 -3.90
C CYS A 147 16.97 3.10 -3.37
N VAL A 148 17.15 4.35 -3.76
CA VAL A 148 16.20 5.44 -3.51
C VAL A 148 15.30 5.57 -4.74
N ILE A 149 14.13 4.96 -4.67
CA ILE A 149 13.15 4.90 -5.75
C ILE A 149 12.17 6.05 -5.60
N GLU A 150 12.09 6.88 -6.63
CA GLU A 150 11.10 7.94 -6.72
C GLU A 150 9.70 7.35 -6.94
N ASN A 151 8.74 7.81 -6.16
CA ASN A 151 7.34 7.48 -6.34
C ASN A 151 6.53 8.78 -6.37
N GLN A 152 6.47 9.37 -7.56
CA GLN A 152 5.76 10.62 -7.81
C GLN A 152 4.25 10.41 -7.80
N THR A 153 3.50 11.44 -7.41
CA THR A 153 2.04 11.45 -7.54
C THR A 153 1.67 11.46 -9.03
N LEU A 154 0.94 10.45 -9.46
CA LEU A 154 0.53 10.25 -10.85
C LEU A 154 -0.98 10.46 -11.00
N GLY A 155 -1.42 10.73 -12.23
CA GLY A 155 -2.83 10.89 -12.55
C GLY A 155 -3.65 9.61 -12.44
N SER A 156 -2.99 8.45 -12.57
CA SER A 156 -3.59 7.12 -12.40
C SER A 156 -2.71 6.21 -11.56
N LEU A 157 -3.30 5.45 -10.64
CA LEU A 157 -2.59 4.42 -9.88
C LEU A 157 -2.04 3.31 -10.80
N TYR A 158 -2.63 3.11 -11.97
CA TYR A 158 -2.20 2.10 -12.93
C TYR A 158 -0.89 2.46 -13.64
N ASP A 159 -0.46 3.73 -13.58
CA ASP A 159 0.86 4.15 -14.08
C ASP A 159 2.01 3.84 -13.09
N VAL A 160 1.69 3.57 -11.82
CA VAL A 160 2.70 3.32 -10.78
C VAL A 160 3.59 2.11 -11.08
N PRO A 161 3.08 0.94 -11.53
CA PRO A 161 3.94 -0.19 -11.88
C PRO A 161 4.95 0.15 -12.98
N LEU A 162 4.54 0.91 -14.00
CA LEU A 162 5.42 1.37 -15.08
C LEU A 162 6.51 2.33 -14.57
N MET A 163 6.13 3.23 -13.65
CA MET A 163 7.08 4.15 -13.03
C MET A 163 8.11 3.39 -12.18
N LEU A 164 7.69 2.44 -11.35
CA LEU A 164 8.57 1.63 -10.51
C LEU A 164 9.50 0.75 -11.35
N HIS A 165 9.00 0.16 -12.44
CA HIS A 165 9.81 -0.59 -13.39
C HIS A 165 10.88 0.31 -14.04
N ARG A 166 10.51 1.50 -14.53
CA ARG A 166 11.47 2.46 -15.11
C ARG A 166 12.52 2.91 -14.11
N ALA A 167 12.16 3.01 -12.82
CA ALA A 167 13.07 3.31 -11.74
C ALA A 167 13.95 2.10 -11.33
N GLY A 168 13.72 0.92 -11.89
CA GLY A 168 14.54 -0.27 -11.68
C GLY A 168 14.24 -1.06 -10.40
N LEU A 169 13.09 -0.83 -9.75
CA LEU A 169 12.73 -1.53 -8.50
C LEU A 169 12.69 -3.05 -8.70
N ASP A 170 12.13 -3.52 -9.78
CA ASP A 170 12.07 -4.94 -10.15
C ASP A 170 13.48 -5.57 -10.27
N LYS A 171 14.43 -4.87 -10.86
CA LYS A 171 15.83 -5.31 -10.98
C LYS A 171 16.51 -5.40 -9.62
N ILE A 172 16.26 -4.43 -8.73
CA ILE A 172 16.79 -4.44 -7.36
C ILE A 172 16.24 -5.66 -6.60
N VAL A 173 14.92 -5.89 -6.68
CA VAL A 173 14.26 -7.04 -6.02
C VAL A 173 14.80 -8.36 -6.57
N CYS A 174 14.86 -8.53 -7.88
CA CYS A 174 15.39 -9.74 -8.51
C CYS A 174 16.85 -9.98 -8.14
N SER A 175 17.68 -8.93 -8.15
CA SER A 175 19.08 -9.02 -7.75
C SER A 175 19.23 -9.45 -6.29
N HIS A 176 18.45 -8.87 -5.38
CA HIS A 176 18.49 -9.18 -3.95
C HIS A 176 18.20 -10.66 -3.68
N PHE A 177 17.16 -11.19 -4.31
CA PHE A 177 16.76 -12.60 -4.14
C PHE A 177 17.51 -13.58 -5.06
N GLY A 178 18.35 -13.10 -5.95
CA GLY A 178 19.05 -13.92 -6.91
C GLY A 178 18.16 -14.53 -7.99
N PHE A 179 17.02 -13.90 -8.26
CA PHE A 179 16.11 -14.34 -9.32
C PHE A 179 16.67 -14.02 -10.70
N ARG A 180 16.59 -14.99 -11.60
CA ARG A 180 16.89 -14.81 -13.02
C ARG A 180 15.57 -14.67 -13.77
N ALA A 181 15.06 -13.46 -13.83
CA ALA A 181 13.86 -13.16 -14.59
C ALA A 181 14.25 -12.46 -15.91
N PRO A 182 13.55 -12.76 -17.02
CA PRO A 182 13.65 -11.96 -18.24
C PRO A 182 13.08 -10.56 -17.98
N GLU A 183 13.37 -9.62 -18.87
CA GLU A 183 12.68 -8.32 -18.84
C GLU A 183 11.17 -8.57 -18.98
N PRO A 184 10.34 -7.91 -18.15
CA PRO A 184 8.90 -8.12 -18.18
C PRO A 184 8.30 -7.54 -19.47
N ASP A 185 7.37 -8.25 -20.08
CA ASP A 185 6.52 -7.70 -21.13
C ASP A 185 5.37 -6.92 -20.48
N LEU A 186 5.44 -5.60 -20.55
CA LEU A 186 4.44 -4.67 -20.01
C LEU A 186 3.54 -4.08 -21.09
N SER A 187 3.56 -4.61 -22.31
CA SER A 187 2.84 -4.05 -23.47
C SER A 187 1.32 -3.95 -23.24
N ASP A 188 0.70 -4.97 -22.67
CA ASP A 188 -0.73 -4.96 -22.35
C ASP A 188 -1.07 -3.95 -21.26
N TRP A 189 -0.22 -3.85 -20.24
CA TRP A 189 -0.38 -2.87 -19.17
C TRP A 189 -0.25 -1.43 -19.69
N GLU A 190 0.77 -1.18 -20.51
CA GLU A 190 0.92 0.12 -21.18
C GLU A 190 -0.26 0.46 -22.10
N ALA A 191 -0.81 -0.54 -22.80
CA ALA A 191 -1.97 -0.34 -23.64
C ALA A 191 -3.21 0.05 -22.81
N MET A 192 -3.39 -0.57 -21.64
CA MET A 192 -4.42 -0.21 -20.66
C MET A 192 -4.23 1.24 -20.17
N CYS A 193 -3.02 1.61 -19.72
CA CYS A 193 -2.73 2.97 -19.26
C CYS A 193 -3.00 4.02 -20.35
N ARG A 194 -2.64 3.72 -21.61
CA ARG A 194 -2.95 4.59 -22.74
C ARG A 194 -4.47 4.75 -22.96
N ARG A 195 -5.27 3.68 -22.82
CA ARG A 195 -6.74 3.78 -22.90
C ARG A 195 -7.32 4.64 -21.78
N ILE A 196 -6.82 4.49 -20.55
CA ILE A 196 -7.26 5.30 -19.41
C ILE A 196 -6.96 6.78 -19.67
N ALA A 197 -5.74 7.10 -20.09
CA ALA A 197 -5.31 8.47 -20.34
C ALA A 197 -6.03 9.11 -21.54
N GLY A 198 -6.39 8.31 -22.55
CA GLY A 198 -7.09 8.75 -23.75
C GLY A 198 -8.62 8.77 -23.64
N ALA A 199 -9.19 8.45 -22.47
CA ALA A 199 -10.64 8.46 -22.29
C ALA A 199 -11.16 9.91 -22.25
N ASP A 200 -11.88 10.30 -23.27
CA ASP A 200 -12.42 11.66 -23.47
C ASP A 200 -13.93 11.76 -23.20
N ARG A 201 -14.63 10.63 -23.22
CA ARG A 201 -16.07 10.53 -22.93
C ARG A 201 -16.27 10.33 -21.43
N ARG A 202 -17.34 10.92 -20.91
CA ARG A 202 -17.70 10.82 -19.49
C ARG A 202 -19.10 10.23 -19.33
N VAL A 203 -19.26 9.42 -18.29
CA VAL A 203 -20.53 8.86 -17.86
C VAL A 203 -20.63 9.05 -16.35
N THR A 204 -21.75 9.56 -15.89
CA THR A 204 -22.04 9.75 -14.48
C THR A 204 -22.89 8.61 -13.95
N VAL A 205 -22.39 7.85 -12.97
CA VAL A 205 -23.15 6.81 -12.29
C VAL A 205 -23.45 7.25 -10.86
N ALA A 206 -24.76 7.33 -10.51
CA ALA A 206 -25.19 7.55 -9.15
C ALA A 206 -25.06 6.25 -8.37
N LEU A 207 -24.13 6.20 -7.42
CA LEU A 207 -23.97 5.11 -6.46
C LEU A 207 -24.78 5.45 -5.21
N VAL A 208 -25.89 4.74 -5.03
CA VAL A 208 -26.83 4.95 -3.92
C VAL A 208 -26.48 3.96 -2.81
N GLY A 209 -26.05 4.47 -1.67
CA GLY A 209 -25.64 3.61 -0.55
C GLY A 209 -25.83 4.27 0.81
N LYS A 210 -25.74 3.46 1.86
CA LYS A 210 -25.91 3.91 3.25
C LYS A 210 -24.65 4.59 3.82
N TYR A 211 -23.46 4.19 3.36
CA TYR A 211 -22.19 4.64 3.93
C TYR A 211 -21.37 5.49 2.94
N VAL A 212 -22.06 6.31 2.16
CA VAL A 212 -21.44 7.09 1.07
C VAL A 212 -20.50 8.22 1.55
N GLU A 213 -20.58 8.62 2.79
CA GLU A 213 -19.62 9.56 3.40
C GLU A 213 -18.24 8.92 3.56
N LEU A 214 -18.18 7.61 3.74
CA LEU A 214 -16.94 6.82 3.79
C LEU A 214 -16.78 6.10 2.45
N HIS A 215 -16.16 6.75 1.47
CA HIS A 215 -16.00 6.20 0.12
C HIS A 215 -15.32 4.82 0.10
N ASP A 216 -14.43 4.54 1.05
CA ASP A 216 -13.75 3.25 1.18
C ASP A 216 -14.70 2.07 1.39
N ALA A 217 -15.90 2.31 1.97
CA ALA A 217 -16.91 1.27 2.13
C ALA A 217 -17.36 0.68 0.78
N TYR A 218 -17.28 1.47 -0.30
CA TYR A 218 -17.66 1.08 -1.65
C TYR A 218 -16.50 1.08 -2.65
N LEU A 219 -15.25 1.04 -2.16
CA LEU A 219 -14.08 1.12 -3.02
C LEU A 219 -14.09 0.08 -4.13
N SER A 220 -14.39 -1.18 -3.81
CA SER A 220 -14.44 -2.26 -4.80
C SER A 220 -15.51 -2.04 -5.88
N VAL A 221 -16.66 -1.47 -5.50
CA VAL A 221 -17.75 -1.14 -6.42
C VAL A 221 -17.34 0.02 -7.32
N ALA A 222 -16.75 1.05 -6.74
CA ALA A 222 -16.26 2.22 -7.46
C ALA A 222 -15.18 1.83 -8.48
N GLU A 223 -14.23 1.00 -8.08
CA GLU A 223 -13.19 0.50 -8.98
C GLU A 223 -13.76 -0.39 -10.09
N ALA A 224 -14.72 -1.28 -9.78
CA ALA A 224 -15.37 -2.09 -10.80
C ALA A 224 -16.07 -1.23 -11.88
N LEU A 225 -16.74 -0.16 -11.46
CA LEU A 225 -17.34 0.80 -12.40
C LEU A 225 -16.29 1.51 -13.28
N ARG A 226 -15.19 1.95 -12.68
CA ARG A 226 -14.06 2.57 -13.40
C ARG A 226 -13.43 1.60 -14.38
N HIS A 227 -13.19 0.34 -13.99
CA HIS A 227 -12.63 -0.70 -14.85
C HIS A 227 -13.53 -0.95 -16.09
N GLY A 228 -14.86 -1.02 -15.87
CA GLY A 228 -15.81 -1.10 -16.99
C GLY A 228 -15.69 0.11 -17.92
N GLY A 229 -15.53 1.31 -17.35
CA GLY A 229 -15.29 2.52 -18.12
C GLY A 229 -14.00 2.47 -18.94
N TYR A 230 -12.90 2.02 -18.33
CA TYR A 230 -11.59 1.93 -18.99
C TYR A 230 -11.59 1.00 -20.21
N GLU A 231 -12.31 -0.11 -20.12
CA GLU A 231 -12.46 -1.04 -21.25
C GLU A 231 -13.13 -0.37 -22.45
N HIS A 232 -14.05 0.56 -22.20
CA HIS A 232 -14.77 1.29 -23.23
C HIS A 232 -14.19 2.68 -23.56
N GLY A 233 -13.03 3.05 -23.01
CA GLY A 233 -12.43 4.38 -23.18
C GLY A 233 -13.30 5.51 -22.60
N ILE A 234 -13.96 5.24 -21.47
CA ILE A 234 -14.89 6.14 -20.81
C ILE A 234 -14.40 6.44 -19.39
N GLN A 235 -14.42 7.69 -18.98
CA GLN A 235 -14.24 8.10 -17.60
C GLN A 235 -15.58 7.99 -16.86
N VAL A 236 -15.63 7.17 -15.81
CA VAL A 236 -16.81 7.05 -14.96
C VAL A 236 -16.67 8.00 -13.77
N GLU A 237 -17.56 8.98 -13.72
CA GLU A 237 -17.74 9.86 -12.56
C GLU A 237 -18.76 9.24 -11.61
N ILE A 238 -18.39 9.05 -10.34
CA ILE A 238 -19.29 8.47 -9.36
C ILE A 238 -19.91 9.59 -8.55
N ARG A 239 -21.22 9.69 -8.63
CA ARG A 239 -22.01 10.55 -7.77
C ARG A 239 -22.47 9.75 -6.56
N TRP A 240 -21.98 10.11 -5.41
CA TRP A 240 -22.35 9.48 -4.14
C TRP A 240 -23.68 10.00 -3.66
N VAL A 241 -24.65 9.11 -3.47
CA VAL A 241 -26.02 9.45 -3.05
C VAL A 241 -26.35 8.64 -1.80
N ASP A 242 -26.61 9.34 -0.71
CA ASP A 242 -27.07 8.70 0.54
C ASP A 242 -28.49 8.15 0.34
N SER A 243 -28.65 6.86 0.61
CA SER A 243 -29.95 6.18 0.51
C SER A 243 -31.01 6.76 1.45
N GLU A 244 -30.63 7.25 2.63
CA GLU A 244 -31.57 7.86 3.57
C GLU A 244 -32.09 9.22 3.09
N ARG A 245 -31.32 9.94 2.26
CA ARG A 245 -31.77 11.18 1.65
C ARG A 245 -32.85 10.94 0.60
N LEU A 246 -32.81 9.82 -0.12
CA LEU A 246 -33.86 9.46 -1.09
C LEU A 246 -35.21 9.19 -0.45
N GLU A 247 -35.24 8.87 0.87
CA GLU A 247 -36.47 8.71 1.62
C GLU A 247 -37.11 10.06 2.05
N ARG A 248 -36.26 11.11 2.13
CA ARG A 248 -36.67 12.42 2.72
C ARG A 248 -36.75 13.54 1.69
N GLU A 249 -36.03 13.41 0.60
CA GLU A 249 -35.89 14.43 -0.44
C GLU A 249 -36.46 13.91 -1.78
N ASP A 250 -36.63 14.78 -2.76
CA ASP A 250 -37.07 14.38 -4.10
C ASP A 250 -36.02 13.49 -4.79
N PRO A 251 -36.28 12.19 -5.01
CA PRO A 251 -35.35 11.30 -5.68
C PRO A 251 -34.99 11.76 -7.11
N ALA A 252 -35.93 12.38 -7.83
CA ALA A 252 -35.72 12.85 -9.17
C ALA A 252 -34.64 13.95 -9.19
N GLY A 253 -34.69 14.87 -8.23
CA GLY A 253 -33.68 15.92 -8.09
C GLY A 253 -32.27 15.39 -7.73
N LEU A 254 -32.20 14.41 -6.82
CA LEU A 254 -30.93 13.81 -6.39
C LEU A 254 -30.26 12.98 -7.49
N LEU A 255 -31.05 12.37 -8.36
CA LEU A 255 -30.56 11.48 -9.43
C LEU A 255 -30.49 12.16 -10.80
N GLN A 256 -30.94 13.43 -10.92
CA GLN A 256 -30.96 14.15 -12.18
C GLN A 256 -29.57 14.24 -12.81
N GLY A 257 -29.46 13.91 -14.09
CA GLY A 257 -28.22 13.96 -14.86
C GLY A 257 -27.24 12.81 -14.57
N ALA A 258 -27.70 11.76 -13.86
CA ALA A 258 -26.97 10.48 -13.84
C ALA A 258 -27.36 9.66 -15.09
N ASP A 259 -26.36 9.10 -15.76
CA ASP A 259 -26.54 8.21 -16.91
C ASP A 259 -26.92 6.79 -16.47
N GLY A 260 -26.55 6.43 -15.24
CA GLY A 260 -26.87 5.15 -14.62
C GLY A 260 -27.01 5.27 -13.10
N ILE A 261 -27.71 4.32 -12.52
CA ILE A 261 -27.91 4.22 -11.06
C ILE A 261 -27.49 2.83 -10.60
N LEU A 262 -26.63 2.77 -9.58
CA LEU A 262 -26.21 1.54 -8.94
C LEU A 262 -26.55 1.58 -7.46
N VAL A 263 -27.28 0.55 -6.99
CA VAL A 263 -27.59 0.35 -5.58
C VAL A 263 -26.90 -0.95 -5.15
N PRO A 264 -25.72 -0.88 -4.53
CA PRO A 264 -25.04 -2.07 -4.04
C PRO A 264 -25.76 -2.63 -2.80
N GLY A 265 -25.61 -3.94 -2.56
CA GLY A 265 -26.14 -4.62 -1.40
C GLY A 265 -25.40 -4.30 -0.10
#